data_530fadc0122d5927d0feaa70ecc9a45b
#
_entry.id   530fadc0122d5927d0feaa70ecc9a45b
#
_cell.length_a   1.000
_cell.length_b   1.000
_cell.length_c   1.000
_cell.angle_alpha   90.00
_cell.angle_beta   90.00
_cell.angle_gamma   90.00
#
_symmetry.space_group_name_H-M   'P 1'
#
loop_
_entity.id
_entity.type
_entity.pdbx_description
1 polymer ?
#
loop_
_entity_poly.entity_id
_entity_poly.type
_entity_poly.pdbx_seq_one_letter_code
_entity_poly.pdbx_strand_id
1 'polypeptide(L)'
;MKIIVLGAGHVGRTLVDALHTQHQLTVVDTDARRLASVAQRYDVRTVQGDGTTRRVVRKAGCEDADLLMACSSREEANLVCAILVKRLSDAKTVVRTTSMELLEAWREGEMEVDFMISPELETANAIAGVVGLPAARQTDVFADGRVQIVEFDVPADAPDGVLVGTPLRHAEVPPDSKVAGLIRGDRMIFPHGDEEIRPGDRIVVVASPDSARAWSRILAHGQRTLEDVVIFGAGRMGTTIARALLEHDMHVRLIDSRQERAHDVAEELPDARVFHADAFDPSFLERLRLDEAAAVFCMNDDARNLYGAVLAKVHGVRLTIALVHDPASAAVYERGGVDVAINPRQVTAEEMVRFAHDPRVKQIAMLEGDRFEVLDITVSPESKLANRRFKDLPTTDALIGAVIRDDAAFFPHSSDVLRAGDRVIMFVESSSAWGAARIL
;
A
#
# COMPACT_ATOMS: atom_id res chain seq x y z
N MET A 1 4.74 12.78 18.74
CA MET A 1 3.56 13.62 18.42
C MET A 1 2.41 13.28 19.35
N LYS A 2 1.45 14.21 19.51
CA LYS A 2 0.16 13.96 20.16
C LYS A 2 -0.88 13.73 19.06
N ILE A 3 -1.39 12.52 18.94
CA ILE A 3 -2.28 12.12 17.84
C ILE A 3 -3.65 11.76 18.40
N ILE A 4 -4.70 12.27 17.76
CA ILE A 4 -6.09 11.89 18.05
C ILE A 4 -6.53 10.92 16.94
N VAL A 5 -7.01 9.75 17.34
CA VAL A 5 -7.63 8.76 16.43
C VAL A 5 -9.13 8.74 16.67
N LEU A 6 -9.93 9.16 15.70
CA LEU A 6 -11.38 9.04 15.74
C LEU A 6 -11.83 7.73 15.09
N GLY A 7 -12.37 6.85 15.91
CA GLY A 7 -12.82 5.50 15.53
C GLY A 7 -11.89 4.41 16.07
N ALA A 8 -12.41 3.54 16.95
CA ALA A 8 -11.75 2.36 17.48
C ALA A 8 -12.16 1.07 16.72
N GLY A 9 -12.52 1.22 15.44
CA GLY A 9 -12.81 0.13 14.50
C GLY A 9 -11.54 -0.61 14.04
N HIS A 10 -11.62 -1.35 12.93
CA HIS A 10 -10.44 -2.08 12.42
C HIS A 10 -9.30 -1.14 12.03
N VAL A 11 -9.57 -0.12 11.19
CA VAL A 11 -8.54 0.87 10.79
C VAL A 11 -7.94 1.55 12.01
N GLY A 12 -8.77 2.07 12.92
CA GLY A 12 -8.26 2.76 14.12
C GLY A 12 -7.42 1.87 15.03
N ARG A 13 -7.74 0.58 15.15
CA ARG A 13 -6.91 -0.37 15.90
C ARG A 13 -5.57 -0.63 15.24
N THR A 14 -5.55 -0.77 13.92
CA THR A 14 -4.29 -0.91 13.16
C THR A 14 -3.43 0.36 13.31
N LEU A 15 -4.02 1.55 13.26
CA LEU A 15 -3.32 2.81 13.53
C LEU A 15 -2.73 2.85 14.94
N VAL A 16 -3.49 2.43 15.94
CA VAL A 16 -3.01 2.39 17.33
C VAL A 16 -1.87 1.39 17.47
N ASP A 17 -1.98 0.21 16.86
CA ASP A 17 -0.93 -0.83 16.90
C ASP A 17 0.39 -0.30 16.31
N ALA A 18 0.32 0.38 15.18
CA ALA A 18 1.50 0.94 14.51
C ALA A 18 2.14 2.13 15.24
N LEU A 19 1.34 2.95 15.94
CA LEU A 19 1.79 4.26 16.42
C LEU A 19 2.01 4.36 17.95
N HIS A 20 1.45 3.44 18.76
CA HIS A 20 1.40 3.61 20.23
C HIS A 20 2.76 3.62 20.91
N THR A 21 3.78 3.00 20.32
CA THR A 21 5.12 2.95 20.89
C THR A 21 5.93 4.24 20.71
N GLN A 22 5.59 5.03 19.70
CA GLN A 22 6.34 6.20 19.28
C GLN A 22 5.61 7.53 19.54
N HIS A 23 4.27 7.48 19.73
CA HIS A 23 3.42 8.66 19.85
C HIS A 23 2.47 8.60 21.04
N GLN A 24 2.03 9.77 21.51
CA GLN A 24 0.98 9.87 22.52
C GLN A 24 -0.39 9.85 21.83
N LEU A 25 -1.10 8.75 21.99
CA LEU A 25 -2.39 8.54 21.31
C LEU A 25 -3.57 8.83 22.24
N THR A 26 -4.58 9.50 21.68
CA THR A 26 -5.92 9.60 22.27
C THR A 26 -6.95 9.00 21.30
N VAL A 27 -7.61 7.93 21.67
CA VAL A 27 -8.61 7.25 20.84
C VAL A 27 -10.01 7.67 21.25
N VAL A 28 -10.81 8.12 20.29
CA VAL A 28 -12.19 8.57 20.48
C VAL A 28 -13.16 7.62 19.77
N ASP A 29 -14.13 7.08 20.46
CA ASP A 29 -15.21 6.28 19.88
C ASP A 29 -16.50 6.44 20.72
N THR A 30 -17.63 6.19 20.11
CA THR A 30 -18.93 6.13 20.82
C THR A 30 -19.11 4.80 21.57
N ASP A 31 -18.48 3.73 21.10
CA ASP A 31 -18.57 2.38 21.67
C ASP A 31 -17.52 2.15 22.77
N ALA A 32 -18.00 2.09 24.03
CA ALA A 32 -17.17 1.83 25.20
C ALA A 32 -16.46 0.46 25.16
N ARG A 33 -17.04 -0.55 24.50
CA ARG A 33 -16.43 -1.90 24.42
C ARG A 33 -15.21 -1.88 23.52
N ARG A 34 -15.27 -1.15 22.39
CA ARG A 34 -14.13 -0.96 21.48
C ARG A 34 -13.00 -0.23 22.18
N LEU A 35 -13.32 0.85 22.89
CA LEU A 35 -12.33 1.60 23.67
C LEU A 35 -11.69 0.76 24.78
N ALA A 36 -12.48 -0.04 25.51
CA ALA A 36 -11.97 -0.93 26.52
C ALA A 36 -11.00 -1.98 25.94
N SER A 37 -11.33 -2.56 24.78
CA SER A 37 -10.47 -3.50 24.07
C SER A 37 -9.12 -2.89 23.66
N VAL A 38 -9.12 -1.64 23.22
CA VAL A 38 -7.90 -0.90 22.84
C VAL A 38 -7.08 -0.60 24.09
N ALA A 39 -7.69 -0.08 25.16
CA ALA A 39 -6.99 0.29 26.40
C ALA A 39 -6.43 -0.94 27.18
N GLN A 40 -6.98 -2.14 26.98
CA GLN A 40 -6.44 -3.37 27.57
C GLN A 40 -5.15 -3.83 26.89
N ARG A 41 -4.98 -3.49 25.62
CA ARG A 41 -3.87 -3.98 24.79
C ARG A 41 -2.74 -2.95 24.64
N TYR A 42 -3.09 -1.67 24.67
CA TYR A 42 -2.16 -0.58 24.38
C TYR A 42 -2.21 0.51 25.46
N ASP A 43 -1.07 1.10 25.75
CA ASP A 43 -0.98 2.26 26.64
C ASP A 43 -1.39 3.54 25.90
N VAL A 44 -2.70 3.75 25.82
CA VAL A 44 -3.29 4.89 25.12
C VAL A 44 -4.42 5.52 25.92
N ARG A 45 -4.61 6.82 25.77
CA ARG A 45 -5.75 7.51 26.35
C ARG A 45 -7.01 7.22 25.55
N THR A 46 -8.14 6.97 26.21
CA THR A 46 -9.43 6.78 25.56
C THR A 46 -10.45 7.82 25.98
N VAL A 47 -11.28 8.25 25.04
CA VAL A 47 -12.37 9.20 25.26
C VAL A 47 -13.64 8.65 24.64
N GLN A 48 -14.61 8.27 25.47
CA GLN A 48 -15.91 7.87 24.98
C GLN A 48 -16.75 9.12 24.63
N GLY A 49 -17.27 9.15 23.40
CA GLY A 49 -18.20 10.18 22.95
C GLY A 49 -18.26 10.33 21.44
N ASP A 50 -19.17 11.21 21.01
CA ASP A 50 -19.34 11.53 19.59
C ASP A 50 -18.33 12.65 19.21
N GLY A 51 -17.40 12.32 18.31
CA GLY A 51 -16.36 13.22 17.79
C GLY A 51 -16.91 14.41 16.98
N THR A 52 -18.19 14.41 16.63
CA THR A 52 -18.83 15.57 16.01
C THR A 52 -19.17 16.69 17.01
N THR A 53 -18.90 16.47 18.31
CA THR A 53 -19.21 17.43 19.36
C THR A 53 -17.94 18.15 19.87
N ARG A 54 -17.98 19.48 19.93
CA ARG A 54 -16.88 20.32 20.42
C ARG A 54 -16.38 19.89 21.82
N ARG A 55 -17.29 19.45 22.69
CA ARG A 55 -16.98 18.98 24.04
C ARG A 55 -16.07 17.73 24.01
N VAL A 56 -16.39 16.76 23.15
CA VAL A 56 -15.63 15.50 23.05
C VAL A 56 -14.26 15.77 22.41
N VAL A 57 -14.21 16.57 21.36
CA VAL A 57 -12.97 16.94 20.67
C VAL A 57 -12.00 17.67 21.63
N ARG A 58 -12.50 18.61 22.44
CA ARG A 58 -11.71 19.26 23.49
C ARG A 58 -11.26 18.29 24.59
N LYS A 59 -12.14 17.40 25.04
CA LYS A 59 -11.79 16.35 26.01
C LYS A 59 -10.70 15.44 25.46
N ALA A 60 -10.67 15.20 24.16
CA ALA A 60 -9.62 14.44 23.50
C ALA A 60 -8.26 15.17 23.45
N GLY A 61 -8.23 16.46 23.76
CA GLY A 61 -7.00 17.26 23.79
C GLY A 61 -6.63 17.89 22.44
N CYS A 62 -7.63 18.25 21.63
CA CYS A 62 -7.39 18.78 20.29
C CYS A 62 -6.57 20.08 20.27
N GLU A 63 -6.60 20.89 21.34
CA GLU A 63 -5.88 22.16 21.42
C GLU A 63 -4.35 21.98 21.43
N ASP A 64 -3.88 20.80 21.87
CA ASP A 64 -2.46 20.44 21.93
C ASP A 64 -2.09 19.32 20.96
N ALA A 65 -3.00 18.91 20.10
CA ALA A 65 -2.76 17.82 19.16
C ALA A 65 -1.92 18.29 17.96
N ASP A 66 -1.04 17.43 17.50
CA ASP A 66 -0.26 17.63 16.27
C ASP A 66 -1.01 17.09 15.03
N LEU A 67 -1.80 16.02 15.24
CA LEU A 67 -2.46 15.29 14.15
C LEU A 67 -3.80 14.71 14.60
N LEU A 68 -4.82 14.83 13.74
CA LEU A 68 -6.07 14.07 13.81
C LEU A 68 -6.10 13.03 12.69
N MET A 69 -6.38 11.78 13.04
CA MET A 69 -6.69 10.69 12.12
C MET A 69 -8.15 10.27 12.29
N ALA A 70 -9.03 10.73 11.40
CA ALA A 70 -10.45 10.43 11.45
C ALA A 70 -10.80 9.25 10.53
N CYS A 71 -10.98 8.06 11.12
CA CYS A 71 -11.15 6.79 10.41
C CYS A 71 -12.37 5.98 10.86
N SER A 72 -13.38 6.63 11.44
CA SER A 72 -14.64 5.96 11.80
C SER A 72 -15.39 5.47 10.55
N SER A 73 -16.38 4.61 10.73
CA SER A 73 -17.25 4.15 9.63
C SER A 73 -18.24 5.21 9.14
N ARG A 74 -18.38 6.32 9.85
CA ARG A 74 -19.25 7.45 9.50
C ARG A 74 -18.39 8.58 8.93
N GLU A 75 -18.40 8.72 7.63
CA GLU A 75 -17.58 9.72 6.94
C GLU A 75 -17.95 11.17 7.26
N GLU A 76 -19.25 11.44 7.44
CA GLU A 76 -19.71 12.76 7.88
C GLU A 76 -19.15 13.10 9.28
N ALA A 77 -19.06 12.12 10.17
CA ALA A 77 -18.47 12.31 11.48
C ALA A 77 -16.97 12.56 11.40
N ASN A 78 -16.27 11.90 10.46
CA ASN A 78 -14.85 12.12 10.22
C ASN A 78 -14.60 13.56 9.76
N LEU A 79 -15.39 14.04 8.78
CA LEU A 79 -15.29 15.42 8.27
C LEU A 79 -15.61 16.46 9.34
N VAL A 80 -16.74 16.31 10.04
CA VAL A 80 -17.14 17.26 11.07
C VAL A 80 -16.08 17.34 12.19
N CYS A 81 -15.52 16.19 12.59
CA CYS A 81 -14.45 16.16 13.57
C CYS A 81 -13.20 16.92 13.07
N ALA A 82 -12.79 16.71 11.82
CA ALA A 82 -11.65 17.39 11.22
C ALA A 82 -11.87 18.91 11.17
N ILE A 83 -13.03 19.37 10.74
CA ILE A 83 -13.38 20.80 10.73
C ILE A 83 -13.34 21.39 12.15
N LEU A 84 -13.86 20.67 13.15
CA LEU A 84 -13.82 21.14 14.54
C LEU A 84 -12.38 21.25 15.06
N VAL A 85 -11.52 20.27 14.74
CA VAL A 85 -10.09 20.30 15.13
C VAL A 85 -9.39 21.48 14.46
N LYS A 86 -9.55 21.66 13.16
CA LYS A 86 -8.98 22.81 12.41
C LYS A 86 -9.39 24.17 12.95
N ARG A 87 -10.61 24.29 13.50
CA ARG A 87 -11.11 25.52 14.13
C ARG A 87 -10.59 25.74 15.55
N LEU A 88 -10.07 24.71 16.20
CA LEU A 88 -9.64 24.75 17.60
C LEU A 88 -8.12 24.65 17.76
N SER A 89 -7.39 24.26 16.74
CA SER A 89 -5.94 24.06 16.75
C SER A 89 -5.35 24.10 15.33
N ASP A 90 -4.01 24.10 15.27
CA ASP A 90 -3.23 24.00 14.04
C ASP A 90 -2.91 22.53 13.67
N ALA A 91 -3.55 21.55 14.34
CA ALA A 91 -3.31 20.15 14.07
C ALA A 91 -3.60 19.81 12.60
N LYS A 92 -2.74 18.99 12.01
CA LYS A 92 -3.02 18.39 10.70
C LYS A 92 -4.20 17.42 10.79
N THR A 93 -4.93 17.26 9.71
CA THR A 93 -6.11 16.40 9.66
C THR A 93 -6.03 15.43 8.50
N VAL A 94 -6.18 14.15 8.80
CA VAL A 94 -6.29 13.07 7.83
C VAL A 94 -7.67 12.42 7.98
N VAL A 95 -8.44 12.41 6.92
CA VAL A 95 -9.84 11.95 6.91
C VAL A 95 -10.03 10.78 5.97
N ARG A 96 -10.57 9.69 6.50
CA ARG A 96 -11.05 8.58 5.68
C ARG A 96 -12.43 8.90 5.11
N THR A 97 -12.58 8.76 3.79
CA THR A 97 -13.86 8.85 3.08
C THR A 97 -14.05 7.63 2.17
N THR A 98 -15.29 7.27 1.88
CA THR A 98 -15.66 6.28 0.85
C THR A 98 -16.45 6.94 -0.30
N SER A 99 -16.68 8.25 -0.21
CA SER A 99 -17.33 9.05 -1.23
C SER A 99 -16.30 9.62 -2.20
N MET A 100 -16.43 9.28 -3.47
CA MET A 100 -15.60 9.86 -4.53
C MET A 100 -15.90 11.33 -4.72
N GLU A 101 -17.17 11.74 -4.58
CA GLU A 101 -17.60 13.14 -4.67
C GLU A 101 -16.90 14.01 -3.61
N LEU A 102 -16.82 13.54 -2.36
CA LEU A 102 -16.08 14.25 -1.31
C LEU A 102 -14.57 14.31 -1.57
N LEU A 103 -14.03 13.25 -2.15
CA LEU A 103 -12.61 13.21 -2.51
C LEU A 103 -12.28 14.19 -3.64
N GLU A 104 -13.16 14.30 -4.62
CA GLU A 104 -13.05 15.26 -5.74
C GLU A 104 -13.16 16.70 -5.23
N ALA A 105 -14.17 17.02 -4.43
CA ALA A 105 -14.33 18.33 -3.80
C ALA A 105 -13.11 18.73 -2.95
N TRP A 106 -12.50 17.76 -2.24
CA TRP A 106 -11.24 18.02 -1.53
C TRP A 106 -10.08 18.31 -2.48
N ARG A 107 -9.93 17.58 -3.58
CA ARG A 107 -8.88 17.82 -4.60
C ARG A 107 -9.03 19.18 -5.28
N GLU A 108 -10.25 19.65 -5.43
CA GLU A 108 -10.58 20.98 -5.95
C GLU A 108 -10.36 22.11 -4.91
N GLY A 109 -10.00 21.75 -3.68
CA GLY A 109 -9.71 22.71 -2.61
C GLY A 109 -10.95 23.25 -1.90
N GLU A 110 -12.12 22.63 -2.07
CA GLU A 110 -13.37 23.07 -1.47
C GLU A 110 -13.49 22.70 0.02
N MET A 111 -12.57 21.90 0.56
CA MET A 111 -12.60 21.41 1.93
C MET A 111 -11.37 21.77 2.73
N GLU A 112 -11.57 22.30 3.94
CA GLU A 112 -10.51 22.62 4.91
C GLU A 112 -10.01 21.33 5.63
N VAL A 113 -9.51 20.35 4.88
CA VAL A 113 -8.90 19.10 5.38
C VAL A 113 -7.53 18.96 4.74
N ASP A 114 -6.49 18.62 5.51
CA ASP A 114 -5.15 18.55 4.95
C ASP A 114 -5.00 17.34 4.01
N PHE A 115 -5.57 16.18 4.39
CA PHE A 115 -5.51 14.97 3.57
C PHE A 115 -6.82 14.17 3.63
N MET A 116 -7.20 13.61 2.50
CA MET A 116 -8.33 12.70 2.36
C MET A 116 -7.89 11.39 1.75
N ILE A 117 -8.32 10.27 2.33
CA ILE A 117 -7.92 8.92 1.93
C ILE A 117 -9.18 8.10 1.61
N SER A 118 -9.21 7.49 0.43
CA SER A 118 -10.25 6.55 0.02
C SER A 118 -9.72 5.12 0.04
N PRO A 119 -10.26 4.24 0.90
CA PRO A 119 -9.90 2.83 0.91
C PRO A 119 -10.06 2.15 -0.44
N GLU A 120 -11.11 2.53 -1.16
CA GLU A 120 -11.42 1.98 -2.47
C GLU A 120 -10.36 2.36 -3.50
N LEU A 121 -9.94 3.63 -3.51
CA LEU A 121 -8.92 4.12 -4.44
C LEU A 121 -7.53 3.54 -4.12
N GLU A 122 -7.13 3.55 -2.86
CA GLU A 122 -5.81 3.00 -2.47
C GLU A 122 -5.73 1.49 -2.77
N THR A 123 -6.81 0.76 -2.51
CA THR A 123 -6.88 -0.67 -2.88
C THR A 123 -6.84 -0.87 -4.40
N ALA A 124 -7.53 -0.02 -5.16
CA ALA A 124 -7.52 -0.08 -6.63
C ALA A 124 -6.13 0.19 -7.19
N ASN A 125 -5.42 1.18 -6.65
CA ASN A 125 -4.04 1.50 -7.03
C ASN A 125 -3.09 0.34 -6.73
N ALA A 126 -3.22 -0.28 -5.55
CA ALA A 126 -2.43 -1.45 -5.18
C ALA A 126 -2.67 -2.63 -6.15
N ILE A 127 -3.92 -2.89 -6.53
CA ILE A 127 -4.28 -3.93 -7.51
C ILE A 127 -3.71 -3.61 -8.90
N ALA A 128 -3.88 -2.38 -9.37
CA ALA A 128 -3.36 -1.95 -10.67
C ALA A 128 -1.83 -2.12 -10.74
N GLY A 129 -1.14 -1.77 -9.66
CA GLY A 129 0.31 -1.97 -9.54
C GLY A 129 0.74 -3.43 -9.68
N VAL A 130 0.01 -4.36 -9.04
CA VAL A 130 0.31 -5.80 -9.11
C VAL A 130 -0.03 -6.39 -10.47
N VAL A 131 -1.18 -6.05 -11.06
CA VAL A 131 -1.60 -6.58 -12.37
C VAL A 131 -0.63 -6.17 -13.49
N GLY A 132 -0.11 -4.94 -13.44
CA GLY A 132 0.85 -4.43 -14.41
C GLY A 132 2.24 -5.07 -14.35
N LEU A 133 2.55 -5.81 -13.27
CA LEU A 133 3.86 -6.41 -13.03
C LEU A 133 3.72 -7.91 -12.66
N PRO A 134 3.67 -8.82 -13.63
CA PRO A 134 3.68 -10.27 -13.36
C PRO A 134 4.85 -10.65 -12.43
N ALA A 135 4.62 -11.57 -11.51
CA ALA A 135 5.50 -11.94 -10.40
C ALA A 135 5.67 -10.89 -9.30
N ALA A 136 5.08 -9.70 -9.41
CA ALA A 136 5.04 -8.76 -8.30
C ALA A 136 4.01 -9.20 -7.26
N ARG A 137 4.43 -9.13 -5.99
CA ARG A 137 3.59 -9.39 -4.83
C ARG A 137 2.99 -8.08 -4.28
N GLN A 138 3.81 -7.06 -4.26
CA GLN A 138 3.46 -5.71 -3.83
C GLN A 138 4.17 -4.69 -4.68
N THR A 139 3.53 -3.56 -4.91
CA THR A 139 4.11 -2.43 -5.63
C THR A 139 3.70 -1.12 -4.97
N ASP A 140 4.69 -0.27 -4.71
CA ASP A 140 4.51 1.08 -4.23
C ASP A 140 5.19 2.07 -5.18
N VAL A 141 4.51 3.19 -5.43
CA VAL A 141 4.97 4.20 -6.38
C VAL A 141 5.39 5.45 -5.64
N PHE A 142 6.61 5.89 -5.86
CA PHE A 142 7.23 7.04 -5.20
C PHE A 142 7.63 8.12 -6.19
N ALA A 143 7.88 9.30 -5.66
CA ALA A 143 8.43 10.43 -6.43
C ALA A 143 7.61 10.74 -7.69
N ASP A 144 6.28 10.83 -7.53
CA ASP A 144 5.35 11.17 -8.61
C ASP A 144 5.47 10.21 -9.83
N GLY A 145 5.60 8.91 -9.56
CA GLY A 145 5.68 7.87 -10.59
C GLY A 145 7.09 7.54 -11.10
N ARG A 146 8.13 8.24 -10.63
CA ARG A 146 9.50 8.08 -11.14
C ARG A 146 10.24 6.90 -10.53
N VAL A 147 9.85 6.46 -9.34
CA VAL A 147 10.45 5.35 -8.62
C VAL A 147 9.36 4.38 -8.23
N GLN A 148 9.57 3.10 -8.51
CA GLN A 148 8.73 2.01 -8.05
C GLN A 148 9.53 1.12 -7.09
N ILE A 149 8.86 0.70 -6.01
CA ILE A 149 9.37 -0.32 -5.12
C ILE A 149 8.49 -1.53 -5.35
N VAL A 150 9.12 -2.63 -5.70
CA VAL A 150 8.39 -3.85 -6.06
C VAL A 150 8.96 -5.02 -5.28
N GLU A 151 8.08 -5.74 -4.63
CA GLU A 151 8.38 -7.03 -4.02
C GLU A 151 8.07 -8.14 -5.02
N PHE A 152 9.06 -8.97 -5.36
CA PHE A 152 8.92 -10.09 -6.25
C PHE A 152 9.20 -11.42 -5.55
N ASP A 153 8.41 -12.42 -5.84
CA ASP A 153 8.75 -13.81 -5.51
C ASP A 153 9.75 -14.37 -6.53
N VAL A 154 10.83 -14.96 -6.06
CA VAL A 154 11.75 -15.72 -6.89
C VAL A 154 11.24 -17.16 -6.95
N PRO A 155 10.88 -17.69 -8.11
CA PRO A 155 10.36 -19.05 -8.21
C PRO A 155 11.29 -20.08 -7.57
N ALA A 156 10.72 -21.08 -6.89
CA ALA A 156 11.48 -22.14 -6.23
C ALA A 156 12.26 -23.04 -7.22
N ASP A 157 11.83 -23.05 -8.47
CA ASP A 157 12.45 -23.77 -9.59
C ASP A 157 13.26 -22.84 -10.51
N ALA A 158 13.52 -21.59 -10.07
CA ALA A 158 14.31 -20.66 -10.84
C ALA A 158 15.72 -21.24 -11.09
N PRO A 159 16.15 -21.35 -12.35
CA PRO A 159 17.47 -21.89 -12.66
C PRO A 159 18.58 -20.91 -12.22
N ASP A 160 19.71 -21.48 -11.82
CA ASP A 160 20.91 -20.70 -11.67
C ASP A 160 21.30 -20.04 -13.00
N GLY A 161 21.69 -18.78 -12.94
CA GLY A 161 21.97 -18.01 -14.14
C GLY A 161 22.63 -16.68 -13.86
N VAL A 162 22.40 -15.71 -14.74
CA VAL A 162 23.02 -14.37 -14.65
C VAL A 162 22.49 -13.53 -13.48
N LEU A 163 21.42 -13.96 -12.84
CA LEU A 163 20.81 -13.24 -11.70
C LEU A 163 20.71 -14.15 -10.46
N VAL A 164 20.03 -15.31 -10.58
CA VAL A 164 19.85 -16.25 -9.48
C VAL A 164 21.12 -17.09 -9.33
N GLY A 165 21.62 -17.26 -8.09
CA GLY A 165 22.85 -17.98 -7.79
C GLY A 165 24.14 -17.23 -8.14
N THR A 166 24.03 -15.95 -8.55
CA THR A 166 25.20 -15.10 -8.87
C THR A 166 25.30 -13.97 -7.84
N PRO A 167 26.50 -13.70 -7.28
CA PRO A 167 26.70 -12.55 -6.39
C PRO A 167 26.27 -11.24 -7.05
N LEU A 168 25.50 -10.41 -6.33
CA LEU A 168 24.87 -9.20 -6.88
C LEU A 168 25.84 -8.23 -7.57
N ARG A 169 27.11 -8.20 -7.15
CA ARG A 169 28.15 -7.40 -7.83
C ARG A 169 28.48 -7.86 -9.25
N HIS A 170 28.12 -9.10 -9.61
CA HIS A 170 28.33 -9.72 -10.92
C HIS A 170 27.02 -10.05 -11.62
N ALA A 171 25.90 -9.91 -10.92
CA ALA A 171 24.58 -10.18 -11.47
C ALA A 171 24.20 -9.12 -12.52
N GLU A 172 23.58 -9.56 -13.60
CA GLU A 172 23.02 -8.66 -14.62
C GLU A 172 21.66 -8.13 -14.17
N VAL A 173 21.69 -7.04 -13.39
CA VAL A 173 20.48 -6.35 -12.96
C VAL A 173 20.01 -5.32 -14.01
N PRO A 174 18.71 -5.12 -14.22
CA PRO A 174 18.21 -4.06 -15.09
C PRO A 174 18.80 -2.70 -14.70
N PRO A 175 19.14 -1.85 -15.68
CA PRO A 175 19.64 -0.50 -15.40
C PRO A 175 18.59 0.29 -14.59
N ASP A 176 19.00 1.39 -13.99
CA ASP A 176 18.12 2.22 -13.17
C ASP A 176 17.30 1.40 -12.16
N SER A 177 17.96 0.45 -11.51
CA SER A 177 17.36 -0.36 -10.45
C SER A 177 18.39 -0.84 -9.44
N LYS A 178 17.89 -1.27 -8.28
CA LYS A 178 18.70 -1.82 -7.20
C LYS A 178 17.91 -2.86 -6.42
N VAL A 179 18.54 -3.95 -6.01
CA VAL A 179 17.98 -4.86 -5.01
C VAL A 179 18.17 -4.20 -3.65
N ALA A 180 17.10 -3.75 -3.05
CA ALA A 180 17.11 -3.07 -1.75
C ALA A 180 17.00 -4.03 -0.58
N GLY A 181 16.41 -5.22 -0.81
CA GLY A 181 16.24 -6.23 0.22
C GLY A 181 16.12 -7.64 -0.35
N LEU A 182 16.56 -8.61 0.43
CA LEU A 182 16.31 -10.04 0.21
C LEU A 182 15.55 -10.56 1.41
N ILE A 183 14.41 -11.18 1.18
CA ILE A 183 13.60 -11.79 2.22
C ILE A 183 13.75 -13.30 2.07
N ARG A 184 14.42 -13.92 3.05
CA ARG A 184 14.72 -15.36 3.08
C ARG A 184 14.12 -15.98 4.32
N GLY A 185 13.05 -16.75 4.15
CA GLY A 185 12.19 -17.16 5.26
C GLY A 185 11.59 -15.91 5.92
N ASP A 186 11.76 -15.76 7.25
CA ASP A 186 11.25 -14.61 8.01
C ASP A 186 12.29 -13.50 8.22
N ARG A 187 13.39 -13.49 7.45
CA ARG A 187 14.46 -12.52 7.63
C ARG A 187 14.64 -11.67 6.39
N MET A 188 14.63 -10.35 6.58
CA MET A 188 15.10 -9.42 5.56
C MET A 188 16.60 -9.19 5.72
N ILE A 189 17.29 -9.16 4.61
CA ILE A 189 18.72 -8.92 4.48
C ILE A 189 18.89 -7.69 3.59
N PHE A 190 19.57 -6.66 4.08
CA PHE A 190 20.04 -5.57 3.22
C PHE A 190 21.27 -6.06 2.45
N PRO A 191 21.15 -6.30 1.13
CA PRO A 191 22.16 -7.06 0.44
C PRO A 191 23.42 -6.22 0.18
N HIS A 192 24.57 -6.88 0.35
CA HIS A 192 25.87 -6.40 -0.14
C HIS A 192 26.19 -7.07 -1.47
N GLY A 193 27.24 -6.60 -2.15
CA GLY A 193 27.60 -7.14 -3.45
C GLY A 193 27.95 -8.63 -3.48
N ASP A 194 28.26 -9.25 -2.34
CA ASP A 194 28.58 -10.66 -2.20
C ASP A 194 27.34 -11.55 -1.98
N GLU A 195 26.18 -10.95 -1.67
CA GLU A 195 24.93 -11.68 -1.51
C GLU A 195 24.41 -12.20 -2.84
N GLU A 196 23.75 -13.35 -2.81
CA GLU A 196 23.15 -14.03 -3.95
C GLU A 196 21.63 -14.12 -3.77
N ILE A 197 20.89 -13.90 -4.84
CA ILE A 197 19.47 -14.21 -4.91
C ILE A 197 19.35 -15.73 -5.08
N ARG A 198 18.51 -16.38 -4.26
CA ARG A 198 18.29 -17.83 -4.28
C ARG A 198 16.86 -18.17 -4.70
N PRO A 199 16.65 -19.34 -5.29
CA PRO A 199 15.29 -19.86 -5.53
C PRO A 199 14.48 -19.86 -4.24
N GLY A 200 13.25 -19.37 -4.30
CA GLY A 200 12.36 -19.24 -3.14
C GLY A 200 12.57 -18.01 -2.26
N ASP A 201 13.57 -17.16 -2.56
CA ASP A 201 13.68 -15.84 -1.93
C ASP A 201 12.54 -14.93 -2.40
N ARG A 202 12.24 -13.92 -1.60
CA ARG A 202 11.56 -12.71 -2.08
C ARG A 202 12.57 -11.58 -2.16
N ILE A 203 12.47 -10.76 -3.19
CA ILE A 203 13.36 -9.62 -3.38
C ILE A 203 12.56 -8.32 -3.37
N VAL A 204 13.10 -7.31 -2.72
CA VAL A 204 12.59 -5.94 -2.79
C VAL A 204 13.49 -5.15 -3.73
N VAL A 205 12.91 -4.67 -4.81
CA VAL A 205 13.59 -3.91 -5.85
C VAL A 205 13.12 -2.48 -5.83
N VAL A 206 14.05 -1.53 -5.86
CA VAL A 206 13.77 -0.12 -6.15
C VAL A 206 14.23 0.15 -7.58
N ALA A 207 13.34 0.68 -8.41
CA ALA A 207 13.57 0.78 -9.86
C ALA A 207 12.84 1.95 -10.51
N SER A 208 13.28 2.34 -11.70
CA SER A 208 12.44 3.11 -12.61
C SER A 208 11.26 2.24 -13.09
N PRO A 209 10.14 2.81 -13.57
CA PRO A 209 9.02 2.03 -14.08
C PRO A 209 9.40 1.05 -15.20
N ASP A 210 10.31 1.43 -16.08
CA ASP A 210 10.80 0.58 -17.16
C ASP A 210 11.61 -0.61 -16.64
N SER A 211 12.44 -0.35 -15.64
CA SER A 211 13.29 -1.38 -15.02
C SER A 211 12.48 -2.30 -14.12
N ALA A 212 11.42 -1.83 -13.45
CA ALA A 212 10.47 -2.67 -12.74
C ALA A 212 9.80 -3.66 -13.70
N ARG A 213 9.40 -3.21 -14.89
CA ARG A 213 8.90 -4.10 -15.96
C ARG A 213 9.96 -5.09 -16.46
N ALA A 214 11.22 -4.68 -16.52
CA ALA A 214 12.31 -5.58 -16.91
C ALA A 214 12.54 -6.66 -15.83
N TRP A 215 12.55 -6.30 -14.56
CA TRP A 215 12.61 -7.24 -13.44
C TRP A 215 11.45 -8.24 -13.47
N SER A 216 10.23 -7.74 -13.65
CA SER A 216 9.04 -8.58 -13.78
C SER A 216 9.19 -9.62 -14.92
N ARG A 217 9.69 -9.22 -16.09
CA ARG A 217 9.93 -10.15 -17.23
C ARG A 217 10.99 -11.21 -16.93
N ILE A 218 12.04 -10.85 -16.21
CA ILE A 218 13.11 -11.79 -15.83
C ILE A 218 12.56 -12.84 -14.86
N LEU A 219 11.86 -12.40 -13.81
CA LEU A 219 11.38 -13.28 -12.76
C LEU A 219 10.11 -14.05 -13.14
N ALA A 220 9.29 -13.50 -14.00
CA ALA A 220 8.10 -14.17 -14.52
C ALA A 220 8.42 -15.27 -15.56
N HIS A 221 9.69 -15.57 -15.85
CA HIS A 221 10.12 -16.62 -16.78
C HIS A 221 9.39 -16.58 -18.14
N GLY A 222 9.25 -15.37 -18.73
CA GLY A 222 8.59 -15.19 -20.02
C GLY A 222 7.06 -15.19 -19.96
N GLN A 223 6.46 -15.10 -18.79
CA GLN A 223 5.03 -14.78 -18.68
C GLN A 223 4.76 -13.43 -19.34
N ARG A 224 3.73 -13.40 -20.20
CA ARG A 224 3.32 -12.15 -20.84
C ARG A 224 2.67 -11.23 -19.79
N THR A 225 2.86 -9.94 -19.95
CA THR A 225 2.10 -8.92 -19.22
C THR A 225 0.60 -9.21 -19.39
N LEU A 226 -0.13 -9.23 -18.28
CA LEU A 226 -1.56 -9.44 -18.31
C LEU A 226 -2.23 -8.10 -18.64
N GLU A 227 -2.88 -8.04 -19.80
CA GLU A 227 -3.62 -6.85 -20.23
C GLU A 227 -5.13 -7.01 -20.00
N ASP A 228 -5.58 -8.23 -19.71
CA ASP A 228 -6.98 -8.56 -19.51
C ASP A 228 -7.26 -8.92 -18.05
N VAL A 229 -8.21 -8.22 -17.46
CA VAL A 229 -8.57 -8.36 -16.04
C VAL A 229 -10.05 -8.66 -15.91
N VAL A 230 -10.35 -9.72 -15.18
CA VAL A 230 -11.72 -10.10 -14.83
C VAL A 230 -11.99 -9.79 -13.37
N ILE A 231 -12.94 -8.92 -13.10
CA ILE A 231 -13.32 -8.49 -11.75
C ILE A 231 -14.64 -9.15 -11.37
N PHE A 232 -14.63 -9.90 -10.28
CA PHE A 232 -15.81 -10.56 -9.73
C PHE A 232 -16.35 -9.74 -8.54
N GLY A 233 -17.50 -9.10 -8.78
CA GLY A 233 -18.19 -8.16 -7.89
C GLY A 233 -18.13 -6.72 -8.42
N ALA A 234 -19.24 -6.24 -9.00
CA ALA A 234 -19.35 -4.86 -9.50
C ALA A 234 -19.90 -3.89 -8.44
N GLY A 235 -19.59 -4.10 -7.15
CA GLY A 235 -19.83 -3.13 -6.08
C GLY A 235 -18.94 -1.91 -6.20
N ARG A 236 -19.01 -0.97 -5.24
CA ARG A 236 -18.13 0.23 -5.22
C ARG A 236 -16.66 -0.12 -5.44
N MET A 237 -16.15 -1.10 -4.69
CA MET A 237 -14.75 -1.54 -4.80
C MET A 237 -14.44 -2.02 -6.22
N GLY A 238 -15.24 -2.95 -6.78
CA GLY A 238 -15.01 -3.46 -8.14
C GLY A 238 -15.09 -2.39 -9.22
N THR A 239 -16.01 -1.44 -9.08
CA THR A 239 -16.15 -0.31 -10.01
C THR A 239 -14.94 0.63 -9.92
N THR A 240 -14.44 0.91 -8.71
CA THR A 240 -13.23 1.74 -8.51
C THR A 240 -11.97 1.05 -9.05
N ILE A 241 -11.82 -0.27 -8.82
CA ILE A 241 -10.73 -1.07 -9.39
C ILE A 241 -10.80 -1.05 -10.92
N ALA A 242 -11.99 -1.24 -11.49
CA ALA A 242 -12.17 -1.22 -12.92
C ALA A 242 -11.76 0.11 -13.55
N ARG A 243 -12.17 1.23 -12.94
CA ARG A 243 -11.79 2.58 -13.40
C ARG A 243 -10.26 2.77 -13.36
N ALA A 244 -9.61 2.42 -12.26
CA ALA A 244 -8.17 2.52 -12.14
C ALA A 244 -7.42 1.67 -13.18
N LEU A 245 -7.90 0.45 -13.47
CA LEU A 245 -7.29 -0.42 -14.49
C LEU A 245 -7.51 0.12 -15.91
N LEU A 246 -8.67 0.70 -16.20
CA LEU A 246 -8.95 1.35 -17.50
C LEU A 246 -8.05 2.56 -17.72
N GLU A 247 -7.74 3.35 -16.69
CA GLU A 247 -6.78 4.47 -16.74
C GLU A 247 -5.35 4.01 -17.06
N HIS A 248 -5.05 2.72 -16.85
CA HIS A 248 -3.79 2.06 -17.22
C HIS A 248 -3.86 1.28 -18.54
N ASP A 249 -4.82 1.58 -19.41
CA ASP A 249 -5.02 0.95 -20.72
C ASP A 249 -5.27 -0.58 -20.66
N MET A 250 -5.80 -1.08 -19.55
CA MET A 250 -6.12 -2.50 -19.41
C MET A 250 -7.52 -2.83 -19.92
N HIS A 251 -7.69 -4.05 -20.45
CA HIS A 251 -8.99 -4.57 -20.83
C HIS A 251 -9.73 -5.11 -19.61
N VAL A 252 -10.85 -4.48 -19.23
CA VAL A 252 -11.57 -4.83 -18.02
C VAL A 252 -12.90 -5.52 -18.33
N ARG A 253 -13.11 -6.64 -17.65
CA ARG A 253 -14.38 -7.40 -17.64
C ARG A 253 -14.90 -7.43 -16.22
N LEU A 254 -16.12 -6.91 -15.97
CA LEU A 254 -16.78 -6.97 -14.66
C LEU A 254 -17.92 -7.98 -14.68
N ILE A 255 -18.10 -8.66 -13.55
CA ILE A 255 -19.13 -9.69 -13.37
C ILE A 255 -19.90 -9.39 -12.08
N ASP A 256 -21.22 -9.28 -12.16
CA ASP A 256 -22.09 -9.21 -10.98
C ASP A 256 -23.33 -10.12 -11.19
N SER A 257 -23.76 -10.76 -10.13
CA SER A 257 -24.95 -11.62 -10.15
C SER A 257 -26.26 -10.86 -10.11
N ARG A 258 -26.23 -9.55 -9.83
CA ARG A 258 -27.40 -8.66 -9.77
C ARG A 258 -27.53 -7.93 -11.10
N GLN A 259 -28.63 -8.15 -11.80
CA GLN A 259 -28.87 -7.58 -13.12
C GLN A 259 -28.87 -6.03 -13.11
N GLU A 260 -29.57 -5.42 -12.12
CA GLU A 260 -29.64 -3.95 -12.00
C GLU A 260 -28.23 -3.36 -11.85
N ARG A 261 -27.41 -3.94 -10.96
CA ARG A 261 -26.04 -3.44 -10.75
C ARG A 261 -25.15 -3.59 -11.97
N ALA A 262 -25.26 -4.73 -12.67
CA ALA A 262 -24.51 -4.93 -13.92
C ALA A 262 -24.93 -3.90 -15.00
N HIS A 263 -26.20 -3.53 -15.03
CA HIS A 263 -26.71 -2.51 -15.95
C HIS A 263 -26.16 -1.12 -15.59
N ASP A 264 -26.29 -0.70 -14.33
CA ASP A 264 -25.82 0.60 -13.85
C ASP A 264 -24.32 0.78 -14.12
N VAL A 265 -23.51 -0.26 -13.85
CA VAL A 265 -22.06 -0.21 -14.06
C VAL A 265 -21.69 -0.20 -15.55
N ALA A 266 -22.48 -0.85 -16.41
CA ALA A 266 -22.26 -0.79 -17.85
C ALA A 266 -22.51 0.62 -18.41
N GLU A 267 -23.44 1.39 -17.81
CA GLU A 267 -23.63 2.80 -18.16
C GLU A 267 -22.53 3.71 -17.59
N GLU A 268 -22.05 3.40 -16.36
CA GLU A 268 -21.01 4.17 -15.65
C GLU A 268 -19.62 3.99 -16.30
N LEU A 269 -19.29 2.79 -16.80
CA LEU A 269 -18.00 2.42 -17.37
C LEU A 269 -18.14 1.86 -18.80
N PRO A 270 -18.36 2.69 -19.80
CA PRO A 270 -18.61 2.25 -21.18
C PRO A 270 -17.42 1.51 -21.82
N ASP A 271 -16.19 1.72 -21.33
CA ASP A 271 -14.97 1.06 -21.80
C ASP A 271 -14.77 -0.33 -21.19
N ALA A 272 -15.53 -0.68 -20.15
CA ALA A 272 -15.52 -2.01 -19.55
C ALA A 272 -16.57 -2.94 -20.18
N ARG A 273 -16.29 -4.24 -20.21
CA ARG A 273 -17.29 -5.26 -20.57
C ARG A 273 -17.96 -5.78 -19.31
N VAL A 274 -19.23 -5.49 -19.13
CA VAL A 274 -19.99 -5.91 -17.94
C VAL A 274 -20.87 -7.11 -18.25
N PHE A 275 -20.84 -8.11 -17.38
CA PHE A 275 -21.63 -9.35 -17.50
C PHE A 275 -22.55 -9.52 -16.30
N HIS A 276 -23.82 -9.78 -16.56
CA HIS A 276 -24.73 -10.31 -15.55
C HIS A 276 -24.59 -11.83 -15.50
N ALA A 277 -23.89 -12.36 -14.51
CA ALA A 277 -23.65 -13.79 -14.34
C ALA A 277 -23.28 -14.15 -12.90
N ASP A 278 -23.44 -15.43 -12.55
CA ASP A 278 -22.91 -15.96 -11.29
C ASP A 278 -21.40 -16.25 -11.47
N ALA A 279 -20.59 -15.68 -10.58
CA ALA A 279 -19.14 -15.87 -10.52
C ALA A 279 -18.71 -17.35 -10.35
N PHE A 280 -19.61 -18.22 -9.95
CA PHE A 280 -19.36 -19.64 -9.65
C PHE A 280 -20.00 -20.60 -10.64
N ASP A 281 -20.61 -20.11 -11.73
CA ASP A 281 -21.14 -20.96 -12.80
C ASP A 281 -19.98 -21.49 -13.65
N PRO A 282 -19.66 -22.82 -13.61
CA PRO A 282 -18.53 -23.37 -14.34
C PRO A 282 -18.65 -23.16 -15.85
N SER A 283 -19.86 -23.24 -16.40
CA SER A 283 -20.10 -23.07 -17.85
C SER A 283 -19.88 -21.62 -18.29
N PHE A 284 -20.09 -20.66 -17.41
CA PHE A 284 -19.75 -19.25 -17.66
C PHE A 284 -18.25 -19.03 -17.58
N LEU A 285 -17.57 -19.59 -16.55
CA LEU A 285 -16.11 -19.46 -16.37
C LEU A 285 -15.33 -20.05 -17.54
N GLU A 286 -15.75 -21.22 -18.08
CA GLU A 286 -15.14 -21.81 -19.28
C GLU A 286 -15.20 -20.87 -20.49
N ARG A 287 -16.30 -20.13 -20.67
CA ARG A 287 -16.45 -19.17 -21.78
C ARG A 287 -15.62 -17.90 -21.62
N LEU A 288 -15.23 -17.58 -20.40
CA LEU A 288 -14.45 -16.35 -20.11
C LEU A 288 -13.00 -16.42 -20.58
N ARG A 289 -12.46 -17.61 -20.91
CA ARG A 289 -11.05 -17.78 -21.29
C ARG A 289 -10.12 -17.12 -20.28
N LEU A 290 -10.16 -17.62 -19.06
CA LEU A 290 -9.44 -17.04 -17.92
C LEU A 290 -7.93 -17.31 -17.95
N ASP A 291 -7.45 -18.20 -18.80
CA ASP A 291 -6.06 -18.63 -18.96
C ASP A 291 -5.10 -17.51 -19.42
N GLU A 292 -5.64 -16.41 -19.97
CA GLU A 292 -4.88 -15.24 -20.40
C GLU A 292 -5.15 -13.98 -19.54
N ALA A 293 -5.89 -14.12 -18.44
CA ALA A 293 -6.35 -13.00 -17.63
C ALA A 293 -5.83 -13.04 -16.18
N ALA A 294 -5.84 -11.87 -15.54
CA ALA A 294 -5.87 -11.76 -14.09
C ALA A 294 -7.32 -11.82 -13.60
N ALA A 295 -7.56 -12.41 -12.42
CA ALA A 295 -8.87 -12.44 -11.79
C ALA A 295 -8.83 -11.74 -10.42
N VAL A 296 -9.71 -10.77 -10.24
CA VAL A 296 -9.86 -9.98 -9.00
C VAL A 296 -11.19 -10.31 -8.34
N PHE A 297 -11.15 -10.80 -7.11
CA PHE A 297 -12.33 -11.14 -6.33
C PHE A 297 -12.56 -10.08 -5.24
N CYS A 298 -13.60 -9.26 -5.42
CA CYS A 298 -13.89 -8.12 -4.55
C CYS A 298 -15.35 -8.09 -4.05
N MET A 299 -15.92 -9.26 -3.81
CA MET A 299 -17.23 -9.41 -3.19
C MET A 299 -17.16 -9.09 -1.69
N ASN A 300 -18.33 -8.78 -1.07
CA ASN A 300 -18.42 -8.48 0.36
C ASN A 300 -18.37 -9.73 1.28
N ASP A 301 -17.88 -10.85 0.78
CA ASP A 301 -17.84 -12.13 1.50
C ASP A 301 -16.48 -12.80 1.27
N ASP A 302 -15.70 -12.90 2.35
CA ASP A 302 -14.34 -13.47 2.32
C ASP A 302 -14.32 -14.93 1.85
N ALA A 303 -15.28 -15.73 2.26
CA ALA A 303 -15.36 -17.14 1.85
C ALA A 303 -15.64 -17.26 0.33
N ARG A 304 -16.49 -16.39 -0.21
CA ARG A 304 -16.77 -16.33 -1.64
C ARG A 304 -15.57 -15.83 -2.45
N ASN A 305 -14.85 -14.83 -1.94
CA ASN A 305 -13.62 -14.34 -2.57
C ASN A 305 -12.56 -15.44 -2.62
N LEU A 306 -12.32 -16.14 -1.52
CA LEU A 306 -11.38 -17.27 -1.46
C LEU A 306 -11.81 -18.39 -2.41
N TYR A 307 -13.07 -18.82 -2.32
CA TYR A 307 -13.57 -19.92 -3.16
C TYR A 307 -13.48 -19.58 -4.65
N GLY A 308 -13.86 -18.37 -5.03
CA GLY A 308 -13.78 -17.88 -6.42
C GLY A 308 -12.35 -17.86 -6.93
N ALA A 309 -11.41 -17.37 -6.13
CA ALA A 309 -9.99 -17.32 -6.50
C ALA A 309 -9.41 -18.72 -6.70
N VAL A 310 -9.71 -19.66 -5.79
CA VAL A 310 -9.28 -21.06 -5.94
C VAL A 310 -9.92 -21.71 -7.18
N LEU A 311 -11.21 -21.47 -7.42
CA LEU A 311 -11.91 -21.98 -8.61
C LEU A 311 -11.29 -21.41 -9.90
N ALA A 312 -10.96 -20.12 -9.93
CA ALA A 312 -10.29 -19.49 -11.07
C ALA A 312 -8.92 -20.13 -11.36
N LYS A 313 -8.17 -20.50 -10.33
CA LYS A 313 -6.91 -21.25 -10.50
C LYS A 313 -7.12 -22.60 -11.17
N VAL A 314 -8.19 -23.32 -10.84
CA VAL A 314 -8.54 -24.58 -11.49
C VAL A 314 -8.85 -24.35 -12.98
N HIS A 315 -9.38 -23.18 -13.35
CA HIS A 315 -9.63 -22.75 -14.73
C HIS A 315 -8.41 -22.10 -15.41
N GLY A 316 -7.22 -22.18 -14.81
CA GLY A 316 -5.95 -21.76 -15.42
C GLY A 316 -5.64 -20.28 -15.33
N VAL A 317 -6.33 -19.51 -14.48
CA VAL A 317 -6.01 -18.09 -14.24
C VAL A 317 -4.56 -17.96 -13.77
N ARG A 318 -3.82 -17.03 -14.37
CA ARG A 318 -2.40 -16.83 -14.09
C ARG A 318 -2.17 -16.07 -12.78
N LEU A 319 -2.98 -15.06 -12.53
CA LEU A 319 -2.88 -14.21 -11.36
C LEU A 319 -4.25 -14.07 -10.70
N THR A 320 -4.36 -14.50 -9.46
CA THR A 320 -5.57 -14.32 -8.64
C THR A 320 -5.30 -13.30 -7.55
N ILE A 321 -6.13 -12.28 -7.49
CA ILE A 321 -6.13 -11.26 -6.43
C ILE A 321 -7.46 -11.36 -5.71
N ALA A 322 -7.44 -11.46 -4.39
CA ALA A 322 -8.67 -11.52 -3.62
C ALA A 322 -8.66 -10.55 -2.44
N LEU A 323 -9.75 -9.83 -2.26
CA LEU A 323 -9.93 -8.97 -1.10
C LEU A 323 -10.24 -9.82 0.13
N VAL A 324 -9.59 -9.49 1.23
CA VAL A 324 -9.77 -10.08 2.55
C VAL A 324 -10.13 -8.99 3.55
N HIS A 325 -11.26 -9.14 4.24
CA HIS A 325 -11.72 -8.14 5.21
C HIS A 325 -11.25 -8.44 6.64
N ASP A 326 -10.97 -9.71 6.95
CA ASP A 326 -10.39 -10.13 8.23
C ASP A 326 -8.90 -10.43 8.04
N PRO A 327 -7.99 -9.63 8.65
CA PRO A 327 -6.54 -9.84 8.53
C PRO A 327 -6.09 -11.25 8.93
N ALA A 328 -6.78 -11.88 9.90
CA ALA A 328 -6.47 -13.24 10.32
C ALA A 328 -6.68 -14.29 9.22
N SER A 329 -7.47 -13.97 8.20
CA SER A 329 -7.76 -14.86 7.07
C SER A 329 -6.72 -14.78 5.96
N ALA A 330 -5.85 -13.78 5.91
CA ALA A 330 -4.87 -13.59 4.83
C ALA A 330 -3.98 -14.84 4.61
N ALA A 331 -3.46 -15.43 5.70
CA ALA A 331 -2.68 -16.67 5.63
C ALA A 331 -3.46 -17.88 5.10
N VAL A 332 -4.79 -17.88 5.23
CA VAL A 332 -5.66 -18.93 4.68
C VAL A 332 -5.77 -18.78 3.16
N TYR A 333 -5.84 -17.55 2.67
CA TYR A 333 -5.89 -17.26 1.23
C TYR A 333 -4.59 -17.71 0.54
N GLU A 334 -3.43 -17.34 1.10
CA GLU A 334 -2.12 -17.74 0.56
C GLU A 334 -1.97 -19.26 0.50
N ARG A 335 -2.30 -19.95 1.61
CA ARG A 335 -2.28 -21.43 1.66
C ARG A 335 -3.33 -22.07 0.75
N GLY A 336 -4.42 -21.37 0.46
CA GLY A 336 -5.45 -21.75 -0.49
C GLY A 336 -5.03 -21.60 -1.95
N GLY A 337 -3.85 -21.02 -2.22
CA GLY A 337 -3.31 -20.84 -3.58
C GLY A 337 -3.76 -19.54 -4.24
N VAL A 338 -4.24 -18.56 -3.47
CA VAL A 338 -4.46 -17.19 -3.95
C VAL A 338 -3.09 -16.51 -4.05
N ASP A 339 -2.78 -15.90 -5.19
CA ASP A 339 -1.46 -15.31 -5.40
C ASP A 339 -1.28 -14.02 -4.57
N VAL A 340 -2.32 -13.18 -4.51
CA VAL A 340 -2.29 -11.92 -3.77
C VAL A 340 -3.58 -11.74 -2.95
N ALA A 341 -3.45 -11.61 -1.64
CA ALA A 341 -4.53 -11.25 -0.73
C ALA A 341 -4.37 -9.79 -0.28
N ILE A 342 -5.37 -8.96 -0.52
CA ILE A 342 -5.32 -7.52 -0.18
C ILE A 342 -6.38 -7.20 0.86
N ASN A 343 -5.97 -6.57 1.96
CA ASN A 343 -6.89 -6.06 2.97
C ASN A 343 -7.07 -4.55 2.82
N PRO A 344 -8.24 -4.05 2.35
CA PRO A 344 -8.46 -2.62 2.14
C PRO A 344 -8.31 -1.77 3.41
N ARG A 345 -8.55 -2.35 4.59
CA ARG A 345 -8.43 -1.64 5.87
C ARG A 345 -6.98 -1.46 6.28
N GLN A 346 -6.16 -2.46 5.97
CA GLN A 346 -4.71 -2.39 6.21
C GLN A 346 -4.08 -1.36 5.26
N VAL A 347 -4.37 -1.43 3.97
CA VAL A 347 -3.91 -0.43 2.98
C VAL A 347 -4.29 1.00 3.43
N THR A 348 -5.53 1.20 3.92
CA THR A 348 -5.95 2.50 4.45
C THR A 348 -5.14 2.93 5.67
N ALA A 349 -4.87 2.01 6.60
CA ALA A 349 -4.12 2.33 7.82
C ALA A 349 -2.67 2.68 7.50
N GLU A 350 -2.03 1.94 6.61
CA GLU A 350 -0.67 2.21 6.13
C GLU A 350 -0.56 3.61 5.51
N GLU A 351 -1.52 3.97 4.65
CA GLU A 351 -1.59 5.32 4.09
C GLU A 351 -1.80 6.41 5.16
N MET A 352 -2.59 6.14 6.18
CA MET A 352 -2.79 7.10 7.27
C MET A 352 -1.56 7.23 8.18
N VAL A 353 -0.85 6.14 8.48
CA VAL A 353 0.36 6.12 9.31
C VAL A 353 1.43 7.05 8.76
N ARG A 354 1.54 7.14 7.45
CA ARG A 354 2.45 8.05 6.74
C ARG A 354 2.43 9.50 7.29
N PHE A 355 1.27 9.99 7.69
CA PHE A 355 1.11 11.36 8.19
C PHE A 355 1.56 11.55 9.66
N ALA A 356 1.84 10.46 10.38
CA ALA A 356 2.40 10.51 11.74
C ALA A 356 3.93 10.61 11.76
N HIS A 357 4.57 10.57 10.60
CA HIS A 357 6.02 10.66 10.50
C HIS A 357 6.54 12.11 10.44
N ASP A 358 7.86 12.26 10.36
CA ASP A 358 8.53 13.56 10.24
C ASP A 358 7.92 14.36 9.07
N PRO A 359 7.62 15.66 9.23
CA PRO A 359 7.07 16.50 8.16
C PRO A 359 7.90 16.55 6.87
N ARG A 360 9.17 16.14 6.93
CA ARG A 360 10.05 16.01 5.75
C ARG A 360 9.80 14.73 4.95
N VAL A 361 9.11 13.75 5.55
CA VAL A 361 8.73 12.49 4.90
C VAL A 361 7.50 12.76 4.05
N LYS A 362 7.65 12.61 2.74
CA LYS A 362 6.58 12.84 1.77
C LYS A 362 5.71 11.61 1.55
N GLN A 363 6.32 10.44 1.63
CA GLN A 363 5.64 9.17 1.40
C GLN A 363 6.30 8.05 2.20
N ILE A 364 5.52 7.03 2.58
CA ILE A 364 5.98 5.82 3.27
C ILE A 364 5.32 4.62 2.61
N ALA A 365 6.05 3.51 2.50
CA ALA A 365 5.49 2.19 2.26
C ALA A 365 5.94 1.23 3.35
N MET A 366 5.09 0.27 3.69
CA MET A 366 5.37 -0.77 4.66
C MET A 366 5.67 -2.08 3.92
N LEU A 367 6.69 -2.77 4.35
CA LEU A 367 7.10 -4.05 3.79
C LEU A 367 7.12 -5.12 4.88
N GLU A 368 6.87 -6.37 4.51
CA GLU A 368 6.94 -7.52 5.42
C GLU A 368 6.08 -7.37 6.69
N GLY A 369 4.81 -7.04 6.54
CA GLY A 369 3.88 -6.92 7.67
C GLY A 369 4.33 -5.88 8.70
N ASP A 370 4.68 -4.69 8.24
CA ASP A 370 5.08 -3.51 9.01
C ASP A 370 6.44 -3.61 9.71
N ARG A 371 7.30 -4.55 9.32
CA ARG A 371 8.64 -4.70 9.91
C ARG A 371 9.66 -3.75 9.32
N PHE A 372 9.47 -3.34 8.07
CA PHE A 372 10.35 -2.43 7.34
C PHE A 372 9.56 -1.31 6.72
N GLU A 373 10.16 -0.14 6.69
CA GLU A 373 9.58 1.06 6.12
C GLU A 373 10.43 1.57 4.97
N VAL A 374 9.78 2.10 3.97
CA VAL A 374 10.41 2.85 2.89
C VAL A 374 9.98 4.30 3.03
N LEU A 375 10.94 5.17 3.24
CA LEU A 375 10.72 6.59 3.48
C LEU A 375 11.16 7.42 2.28
N ASP A 376 10.28 8.27 1.80
CA ASP A 376 10.61 9.35 0.87
C ASP A 376 10.84 10.62 1.66
N ILE A 377 12.09 10.98 1.86
CA ILE A 377 12.48 12.08 2.75
C ILE A 377 13.46 13.04 2.08
N THR A 378 13.33 14.34 2.40
CA THR A 378 14.25 15.37 1.91
C THR A 378 15.43 15.54 2.88
N VAL A 379 16.66 15.50 2.33
CA VAL A 379 17.91 15.68 3.08
C VAL A 379 18.02 17.12 3.59
N SER A 380 18.09 17.28 4.89
CA SER A 380 18.24 18.60 5.53
C SER A 380 19.58 19.24 5.16
N PRO A 381 19.66 20.57 5.03
CA PRO A 381 20.92 21.31 4.95
C PRO A 381 21.85 21.06 6.16
N GLU A 382 21.27 20.74 7.31
CA GLU A 382 21.99 20.47 8.56
C GLU A 382 22.37 18.99 8.73
N SER A 383 22.00 18.13 7.76
CA SER A 383 22.30 16.70 7.82
C SER A 383 23.80 16.43 7.84
N LYS A 384 24.21 15.59 8.78
CA LYS A 384 25.61 15.12 8.88
C LYS A 384 26.00 14.19 7.72
N LEU A 385 25.02 13.71 6.95
CA LEU A 385 25.23 12.84 5.79
C LEU A 385 25.33 13.64 4.48
N ALA A 386 24.92 14.91 4.48
CA ALA A 386 25.07 15.77 3.30
C ALA A 386 26.55 15.93 2.91
N ASN A 387 26.79 15.95 1.60
CA ASN A 387 28.12 16.05 0.97
C ASN A 387 29.07 14.86 1.24
N ARG A 388 28.54 13.71 1.69
CA ARG A 388 29.29 12.46 1.79
C ARG A 388 29.05 11.58 0.58
N ARG A 389 30.03 10.74 0.25
CA ARG A 389 29.86 9.69 -0.77
C ARG A 389 29.01 8.55 -0.21
N PHE A 390 28.23 7.90 -1.05
CA PHE A 390 27.36 6.79 -0.61
C PHE A 390 28.14 5.65 0.06
N LYS A 391 29.37 5.35 -0.38
CA LYS A 391 30.24 4.36 0.27
C LYS A 391 30.65 4.72 1.70
N ASP A 392 30.58 5.99 2.07
CA ASP A 392 31.01 6.51 3.37
C ASP A 392 29.80 6.74 4.31
N LEU A 393 28.59 6.41 3.86
CA LEU A 393 27.38 6.48 4.68
C LEU A 393 27.31 5.26 5.62
N PRO A 394 26.75 5.41 6.84
CA PRO A 394 26.52 4.27 7.72
C PRO A 394 25.48 3.33 7.10
N THR A 395 25.79 2.04 7.05
CA THR A 395 24.99 1.01 6.34
C THR A 395 24.31 0.01 7.27
N THR A 396 24.35 0.22 8.58
CA THR A 396 23.97 -0.82 9.53
C THR A 396 22.47 -1.09 9.59
N ASP A 397 21.60 -0.06 9.44
CA ASP A 397 20.16 -0.21 9.66
C ASP A 397 19.30 0.52 8.62
N ALA A 398 19.91 1.06 7.57
CA ALA A 398 19.20 1.78 6.51
C ALA A 398 19.95 1.72 5.17
N LEU A 399 19.18 1.66 4.08
CA LEU A 399 19.69 1.67 2.71
C LEU A 399 19.02 2.78 1.91
N ILE A 400 19.80 3.67 1.26
CA ILE A 400 19.26 4.60 0.27
C ILE A 400 19.22 3.89 -1.09
N GLY A 401 18.02 3.63 -1.58
CA GLY A 401 17.76 2.92 -2.82
C GLY A 401 17.75 3.83 -4.05
N ALA A 402 17.12 5.02 -3.93
CA ALA A 402 17.03 6.00 -5.01
C ALA A 402 17.20 7.42 -4.47
N VAL A 403 17.59 8.34 -5.35
CA VAL A 403 17.70 9.78 -5.09
C VAL A 403 16.98 10.55 -6.17
N ILE A 404 16.21 11.53 -5.78
CA ILE A 404 15.58 12.48 -6.67
C ILE A 404 16.28 13.83 -6.50
N ARG A 405 16.86 14.33 -7.60
CA ARG A 405 17.57 15.60 -7.67
C ARG A 405 17.16 16.32 -8.94
N ASP A 406 16.81 17.59 -8.85
CA ASP A 406 16.38 18.42 -10.00
C ASP A 406 15.28 17.72 -10.83
N ASP A 407 14.29 17.14 -10.14
CA ASP A 407 13.18 16.35 -10.70
C ASP A 407 13.57 15.07 -11.46
N ALA A 408 14.83 14.67 -11.46
CA ALA A 408 15.29 13.40 -12.03
C ALA A 408 15.58 12.38 -10.93
N ALA A 409 15.13 11.13 -11.12
CA ALA A 409 15.47 10.01 -10.26
C ALA A 409 16.73 9.31 -10.74
N PHE A 410 17.64 8.96 -9.82
CA PHE A 410 18.79 8.10 -10.11
C PHE A 410 19.02 7.10 -8.97
N PHE A 411 19.68 6.01 -9.29
CA PHE A 411 19.96 4.90 -8.36
C PHE A 411 21.44 4.97 -7.99
N PRO A 412 21.79 5.44 -6.77
CA PRO A 412 23.13 5.90 -6.47
C PRO A 412 24.16 4.76 -6.47
N HIS A 413 25.32 5.03 -7.03
CA HIS A 413 26.50 4.19 -6.93
C HIS A 413 27.39 4.63 -5.75
N SER A 414 28.35 3.79 -5.36
CA SER A 414 29.24 4.04 -4.23
C SER A 414 30.06 5.33 -4.32
N SER A 415 30.34 5.81 -5.54
CA SER A 415 31.07 7.06 -5.83
C SER A 415 30.23 8.32 -5.79
N ASP A 416 28.92 8.20 -5.89
CA ASP A 416 28.00 9.34 -5.90
C ASP A 416 28.00 10.07 -4.56
N VAL A 417 27.54 11.32 -4.56
CA VAL A 417 27.53 12.18 -3.38
C VAL A 417 26.09 12.58 -3.06
N LEU A 418 25.69 12.34 -1.83
CA LEU A 418 24.44 12.82 -1.26
C LEU A 418 24.53 14.34 -1.00
N ARG A 419 23.53 15.11 -1.42
CA ARG A 419 23.51 16.57 -1.26
C ARG A 419 22.36 17.02 -0.38
N ALA A 420 22.53 18.14 0.28
CA ALA A 420 21.41 18.82 0.91
C ALA A 420 20.34 19.20 -0.14
N GLY A 421 19.10 19.00 0.19
CA GLY A 421 17.97 19.22 -0.72
C GLY A 421 17.63 18.01 -1.61
N ASP A 422 18.50 16.98 -1.66
CA ASP A 422 18.13 15.73 -2.33
C ASP A 422 16.91 15.13 -1.65
N ARG A 423 16.02 14.55 -2.43
CA ARG A 423 14.93 13.72 -1.94
C ARG A 423 15.36 12.26 -2.10
N VAL A 424 15.34 11.49 -1.03
CA VAL A 424 15.86 10.12 -1.03
C VAL A 424 14.78 9.11 -0.70
N ILE A 425 14.82 7.98 -1.37
CA ILE A 425 14.02 6.80 -1.04
C ILE A 425 14.89 5.88 -0.20
N MET A 426 14.55 5.79 1.09
CA MET A 426 15.36 5.09 2.10
C MET A 426 14.58 3.91 2.68
N PHE A 427 15.22 2.75 2.73
CA PHE A 427 14.74 1.54 3.38
C PHE A 427 15.31 1.43 4.78
N VAL A 428 14.47 1.10 5.78
CA VAL A 428 14.85 1.07 7.18
C VAL A 428 13.99 0.09 7.97
N GLU A 429 14.51 -0.51 9.04
CA GLU A 429 13.65 -1.22 9.99
C GLU A 429 12.69 -0.26 10.68
N SER A 430 11.42 -0.63 10.85
CA SER A 430 10.38 0.24 11.42
C SER A 430 10.75 0.73 12.85
N SER A 431 11.44 -0.11 13.61
CA SER A 431 11.97 0.27 14.94
C SER A 431 13.01 1.40 14.89
N SER A 432 13.70 1.58 13.75
CA SER A 432 14.78 2.55 13.54
C SER A 432 14.38 3.74 12.66
N ALA A 433 13.18 3.73 12.06
CA ALA A 433 12.72 4.72 11.07
C ALA A 433 12.79 6.16 11.57
N TRP A 434 12.35 6.40 12.79
CA TRP A 434 12.42 7.73 13.42
C TRP A 434 13.85 8.24 13.62
N GLY A 435 14.74 7.35 14.01
CA GLY A 435 16.18 7.65 14.18
C GLY A 435 16.84 7.98 12.85
N ALA A 436 16.56 7.18 11.84
CA ALA A 436 17.08 7.33 10.48
C ALA A 436 16.61 8.63 9.82
N ALA A 437 15.31 8.96 9.93
CA ALA A 437 14.76 10.21 9.43
C ALA A 437 15.38 11.48 10.07
N ARG A 438 15.81 11.40 11.32
CA ARG A 438 16.47 12.53 12.02
C ARG A 438 17.92 12.75 11.63
N ILE A 439 18.57 11.76 11.07
CA ILE A 439 19.97 11.86 10.63
C ILE A 439 20.07 12.53 9.25
N LEU A 440 19.04 12.36 8.42
CA LEU A 440 18.85 13.03 7.12
C LEU A 440 18.27 14.44 7.32
#